data_a74a49bfec53eb17af620b2c6d108789
#
_entry.id   a74a49bfec53eb17af620b2c6d108789
#
_cell.length_a   1.000
_cell.length_b   1.000
_cell.length_c   1.000
_cell.angle_alpha   90.00
_cell.angle_beta   90.00
_cell.angle_gamma   90.00
#
_symmetry.space_group_name_H-M   'P 1'
#
loop_
_entity.id
_entity.type
_entity.pdbx_description
1 polymer ?
#
loop_
_entity_poly.entity_id
_entity_poly.type
_entity_poly.pdbx_seq_one_letter_code
_entity_poly.pdbx_strand_id
1 'polypeptide(L)'
;MARIKDIAELAGVSRGTVDRVLNNRSGVSPQTAEKIKEIAKALDYRPNKAGLALAAQKKKNKIGIVLFSRKNPFFDEVSEGVQAKARELADYGVTTLTRRVEFDLAAQLAAIDELLDEGIHGLLLAPYNHPAIQEKIDELVDRGIPVVTVNTDIFGSKRMAYVGSDYICGGRTAAGLLALMTEGETELGIITGSRNVLCHSERIRGLTETLEASYPRIHIAEILENHDDEFESYALTRQLLRQNPHIDALFFAAAGVFGGCKAIQESGRHPKIVTFDEVPTTLDMLRAGVISATISQQPRKQGSRSLDLLFEYLTSGAPPVQEKNFVEHSIKIRENS
;
A
#
# COMPACT_ATOMS: atom_id res chain seq x y z
N MET A 1 -23.71 11.95 17.62
CA MET A 1 -22.41 11.33 17.85
C MET A 1 -22.36 10.83 19.27
N ALA A 2 -22.17 9.54 19.50
CA ALA A 2 -22.15 8.95 20.83
C ALA A 2 -20.99 9.51 21.68
N ARG A 3 -21.18 9.67 22.96
CA ARG A 3 -20.19 10.22 23.92
C ARG A 3 -19.85 9.17 24.97
N ILE A 4 -18.69 9.27 25.60
CA ILE A 4 -18.30 8.42 26.75
C ILE A 4 -19.41 8.37 27.84
N LYS A 5 -20.14 9.47 28.02
CA LYS A 5 -21.25 9.53 28.94
C LYS A 5 -22.36 8.54 28.57
N ASP A 6 -22.68 8.45 27.30
CA ASP A 6 -23.76 7.61 26.78
C ASP A 6 -23.41 6.11 26.95
N ILE A 7 -22.14 5.76 26.72
CA ILE A 7 -21.62 4.41 26.98
C ILE A 7 -21.63 4.09 28.49
N ALA A 8 -21.22 5.03 29.33
CA ALA A 8 -21.18 4.85 30.77
C ALA A 8 -22.56 4.58 31.35
N GLU A 9 -23.58 5.31 30.89
CA GLU A 9 -24.97 5.12 31.28
C GLU A 9 -25.51 3.76 30.87
N LEU A 10 -25.26 3.32 29.60
CA LEU A 10 -25.72 2.01 29.13
C LEU A 10 -24.97 0.83 29.76
N ALA A 11 -23.68 1.01 30.06
CA ALA A 11 -22.87 -0.02 30.71
C ALA A 11 -23.14 -0.10 32.23
N GLY A 12 -23.72 0.95 32.85
CA GLY A 12 -23.94 1.05 34.29
C GLY A 12 -22.62 1.28 35.06
N VAL A 13 -21.67 2.02 34.49
CA VAL A 13 -20.34 2.27 35.08
C VAL A 13 -19.96 3.75 35.05
N SER A 14 -18.88 4.12 35.73
CA SER A 14 -18.40 5.50 35.71
C SER A 14 -17.76 5.83 34.33
N ARG A 15 -17.76 7.13 33.93
CA ARG A 15 -17.03 7.61 32.76
C ARG A 15 -15.55 7.23 32.80
N GLY A 16 -14.93 7.26 33.98
CA GLY A 16 -13.54 6.86 34.19
C GLY A 16 -13.31 5.37 33.91
N THR A 17 -14.30 4.51 34.20
CA THR A 17 -14.24 3.08 33.86
C THR A 17 -14.33 2.87 32.36
N VAL A 18 -15.21 3.58 31.66
CA VAL A 18 -15.29 3.56 30.18
C VAL A 18 -13.99 4.07 29.56
N ASP A 19 -13.44 5.19 30.04
CA ASP A 19 -12.18 5.75 29.57
C ASP A 19 -11.02 4.76 29.72
N ARG A 20 -10.94 4.06 30.88
CA ARG A 20 -9.92 3.02 31.09
C ARG A 20 -10.03 1.87 30.08
N VAL A 21 -11.23 1.39 29.82
CA VAL A 21 -11.47 0.29 28.88
C VAL A 21 -11.17 0.71 27.45
N LEU A 22 -11.69 1.85 27.01
CA LEU A 22 -11.45 2.35 25.65
C LEU A 22 -9.99 2.73 25.38
N ASN A 23 -9.23 3.04 26.43
CA ASN A 23 -7.79 3.32 26.35
C ASN A 23 -6.92 2.14 26.84
N ASN A 24 -7.46 0.92 26.92
CA ASN A 24 -6.76 -0.30 27.33
C ASN A 24 -5.95 -0.18 28.65
N ARG A 25 -6.43 0.63 29.59
CA ARG A 25 -5.81 0.78 30.92
C ARG A 25 -6.29 -0.31 31.86
N SER A 26 -5.42 -0.81 32.70
CA SER A 26 -5.74 -1.84 33.68
C SER A 26 -6.74 -1.36 34.76
N GLY A 27 -7.32 -2.30 35.50
CA GLY A 27 -8.21 -2.01 36.67
C GLY A 27 -9.71 -2.11 36.38
N VAL A 28 -10.09 -2.78 35.28
CA VAL A 28 -11.47 -3.11 34.96
C VAL A 28 -11.59 -4.62 34.72
N SER A 29 -12.66 -5.24 35.23
CA SER A 29 -12.89 -6.68 35.03
C SER A 29 -13.06 -7.03 33.52
N PRO A 30 -12.61 -8.22 33.06
CA PRO A 30 -12.78 -8.64 31.68
C PRO A 30 -14.23 -8.57 31.19
N GLN A 31 -15.19 -8.98 32.01
CA GLN A 31 -16.63 -8.94 31.69
C GLN A 31 -17.13 -7.50 31.48
N THR A 32 -16.73 -6.57 32.37
CA THR A 32 -17.10 -5.16 32.24
C THR A 32 -16.44 -4.53 31.01
N ALA A 33 -15.19 -4.91 30.72
CA ALA A 33 -14.46 -4.41 29.53
C ALA A 33 -15.14 -4.84 28.24
N GLU A 34 -15.55 -6.10 28.13
CA GLU A 34 -16.25 -6.63 26.96
C GLU A 34 -17.59 -5.93 26.74
N LYS A 35 -18.41 -5.82 27.82
CA LYS A 35 -19.70 -5.09 27.76
C LYS A 35 -19.54 -3.66 27.25
N ILE A 36 -18.50 -2.94 27.70
CA ILE A 36 -18.23 -1.56 27.29
C ILE A 36 -17.84 -1.51 25.81
N LYS A 37 -17.02 -2.46 25.33
CA LYS A 37 -16.61 -2.55 23.92
C LYS A 37 -17.78 -2.84 23.00
N GLU A 38 -18.68 -3.76 23.38
CA GLU A 38 -19.90 -4.06 22.62
C GLU A 38 -20.81 -2.85 22.50
N ILE A 39 -21.06 -2.13 23.62
CA ILE A 39 -21.86 -0.91 23.63
C ILE A 39 -21.21 0.18 22.75
N ALA A 40 -19.89 0.38 22.86
CA ALA A 40 -19.17 1.35 22.06
C ALA A 40 -19.29 1.04 20.56
N LYS A 41 -19.20 -0.23 20.19
CA LYS A 41 -19.38 -0.73 18.82
C LYS A 41 -20.84 -0.52 18.34
N ALA A 42 -21.82 -0.85 19.15
CA ALA A 42 -23.23 -0.69 18.80
C ALA A 42 -23.63 0.78 18.59
N LEU A 43 -22.99 1.70 19.32
CA LEU A 43 -23.21 3.15 19.22
C LEU A 43 -22.37 3.84 18.14
N ASP A 44 -21.56 3.12 17.35
CA ASP A 44 -20.52 3.67 16.46
C ASP A 44 -19.70 4.79 17.16
N TYR A 45 -19.31 4.51 18.40
CA TYR A 45 -18.55 5.48 19.17
C TYR A 45 -17.18 5.69 18.56
N ARG A 46 -16.88 6.94 18.24
CA ARG A 46 -15.54 7.37 17.83
C ARG A 46 -14.98 8.32 18.87
N PRO A 47 -13.73 8.09 19.34
CA PRO A 47 -13.08 9.01 20.26
C PRO A 47 -13.11 10.45 19.75
N ASN A 48 -13.37 11.39 20.64
CA ASN A 48 -13.39 12.81 20.27
C ASN A 48 -11.96 13.25 19.85
N LYS A 49 -11.78 13.53 18.57
CA LYS A 49 -10.50 13.98 18.02
C LYS A 49 -9.89 15.15 18.78
N ALA A 50 -10.71 16.08 19.29
CA ALA A 50 -10.24 17.21 20.09
C ALA A 50 -9.67 16.81 21.47
N GLY A 51 -10.24 15.80 22.12
CA GLY A 51 -9.71 15.27 23.39
C GLY A 51 -8.41 14.50 23.19
N LEU A 52 -8.33 13.72 22.11
CA LEU A 52 -7.10 13.03 21.69
C LEU A 52 -6.00 14.04 21.31
N ALA A 53 -6.38 15.12 20.64
CA ALA A 53 -5.49 16.23 20.29
C ALA A 53 -4.79 16.84 21.50
N LEU A 54 -5.57 17.16 22.55
CA LEU A 54 -5.02 17.77 23.77
C LEU A 54 -4.06 16.83 24.52
N ALA A 55 -4.31 15.51 24.48
CA ALA A 55 -3.44 14.49 25.03
C ALA A 55 -2.17 14.30 24.19
N ALA A 56 -2.29 14.35 22.88
CA ALA A 56 -1.18 14.20 21.92
C ALA A 56 -0.21 15.38 21.97
N GLN A 57 -0.69 16.62 22.10
CA GLN A 57 0.15 17.83 22.23
C GLN A 57 1.16 17.74 23.38
N LYS A 58 0.83 17.01 24.44
CA LYS A 58 1.73 16.80 25.57
C LYS A 58 2.86 15.81 25.29
N LYS A 59 2.69 14.89 24.32
CA LYS A 59 3.63 13.78 24.09
C LYS A 59 4.72 14.08 23.03
N LYS A 60 4.53 15.08 22.16
CA LYS A 60 5.45 15.44 21.06
C LYS A 60 5.97 14.20 20.32
N ASN A 61 5.07 13.46 19.68
CA ASN A 61 5.41 12.21 19.00
C ASN A 61 6.27 12.47 17.75
N LYS A 62 7.42 11.81 17.65
CA LYS A 62 8.24 11.78 16.45
C LYS A 62 7.97 10.49 15.69
N ILE A 63 7.63 10.57 14.41
CA ILE A 63 7.39 9.41 13.55
C ILE A 63 8.46 9.38 12.46
N GLY A 64 9.24 8.29 12.44
CA GLY A 64 10.18 8.00 11.36
C GLY A 64 9.44 7.49 10.13
N ILE A 65 9.93 7.86 8.96
CA ILE A 65 9.37 7.45 7.67
C ILE A 65 10.53 7.02 6.77
N VAL A 66 10.51 5.77 6.32
CA VAL A 66 11.49 5.24 5.36
C VAL A 66 10.76 4.78 4.11
N LEU A 67 11.00 5.47 3.00
CA LEU A 67 10.45 5.17 1.68
C LEU A 67 11.58 4.97 0.68
N PHE A 68 11.27 4.26 -0.42
CA PHE A 68 12.23 4.10 -1.50
C PHE A 68 12.48 5.41 -2.26
N SER A 69 13.58 5.44 -3.02
CA SER A 69 14.11 6.64 -3.64
C SER A 69 13.20 7.23 -4.72
N ARG A 70 13.55 8.44 -5.16
CA ARG A 70 12.84 9.22 -6.19
C ARG A 70 12.88 8.62 -7.60
N LYS A 71 13.57 7.50 -7.83
CA LYS A 71 13.58 6.82 -9.12
C LYS A 71 12.25 6.15 -9.47
N ASN A 72 11.39 5.92 -8.46
CA ASN A 72 10.05 5.41 -8.67
C ASN A 72 9.02 6.49 -8.32
N PRO A 73 8.35 7.12 -9.30
CA PRO A 73 7.36 8.20 -9.10
C PRO A 73 6.19 7.80 -8.20
N PHE A 74 5.87 6.52 -8.10
CA PHE A 74 4.85 6.01 -7.19
C PHE A 74 5.13 6.43 -5.72
N PHE A 75 6.38 6.33 -5.28
CA PHE A 75 6.75 6.73 -3.92
C PHE A 75 6.80 8.25 -3.71
N ASP A 76 6.85 9.05 -4.76
CA ASP A 76 6.67 10.49 -4.63
C ASP A 76 5.23 10.81 -4.22
N GLU A 77 4.24 10.15 -4.82
CA GLU A 77 2.83 10.32 -4.44
C GLU A 77 2.53 9.76 -3.04
N VAL A 78 3.12 8.62 -2.64
CA VAL A 78 3.04 8.13 -1.26
C VAL A 78 3.58 9.18 -0.30
N SER A 79 4.74 9.76 -0.61
CA SER A 79 5.37 10.82 0.19
C SER A 79 4.49 12.07 0.27
N GLU A 80 3.84 12.48 -0.81
CA GLU A 80 2.89 13.60 -0.81
C GLU A 80 1.70 13.33 0.13
N GLY A 81 1.16 12.11 0.11
CA GLY A 81 0.10 11.70 1.03
C GLY A 81 0.53 11.75 2.49
N VAL A 82 1.74 11.26 2.78
CA VAL A 82 2.36 11.36 4.12
C VAL A 82 2.54 12.82 4.53
N GLN A 83 3.10 13.66 3.66
CA GLN A 83 3.35 15.08 3.97
C GLN A 83 2.05 15.86 4.18
N ALA A 84 1.01 15.59 3.38
CA ALA A 84 -0.30 16.21 3.57
C ALA A 84 -0.87 15.86 4.95
N LYS A 85 -0.81 14.58 5.34
CA LYS A 85 -1.25 14.14 6.67
C LYS A 85 -0.36 14.68 7.78
N ALA A 86 0.95 14.73 7.61
CA ALA A 86 1.89 15.28 8.58
C ALA A 86 1.57 16.76 8.90
N ARG A 87 1.21 17.57 7.88
CA ARG A 87 0.75 18.95 8.10
C ARG A 87 -0.51 19.02 8.97
N GLU A 88 -1.48 18.14 8.72
CA GLU A 88 -2.70 18.05 9.55
C GLU A 88 -2.37 17.66 11.00
N LEU A 89 -1.40 16.76 11.20
CA LEU A 89 -1.03 16.23 12.50
C LEU A 89 -0.03 17.11 13.27
N ALA A 90 0.56 18.11 12.63
CA ALA A 90 1.49 19.04 13.28
C ALA A 90 0.84 19.79 14.45
N ASP A 91 -0.42 20.21 14.30
CA ASP A 91 -1.20 20.87 15.37
C ASP A 91 -1.45 19.95 16.57
N TYR A 92 -1.28 18.64 16.39
CA TYR A 92 -1.38 17.62 17.44
C TYR A 92 -0.01 17.20 18.01
N GLY A 93 1.04 17.97 17.76
CA GLY A 93 2.38 17.73 18.29
C GLY A 93 3.14 16.58 17.62
N VAL A 94 2.72 16.17 16.42
CA VAL A 94 3.44 15.15 15.63
C VAL A 94 4.53 15.82 14.79
N THR A 95 5.74 15.27 14.85
CA THR A 95 6.85 15.60 13.96
C THR A 95 7.22 14.38 13.14
N THR A 96 7.44 14.55 11.85
CA THR A 96 7.85 13.47 10.95
C THR A 96 9.29 13.65 10.50
N LEU A 97 10.06 12.56 10.49
CA LEU A 97 11.45 12.49 10.03
C LEU A 97 11.51 11.52 8.85
N THR A 98 11.76 12.02 7.65
CA THR A 98 11.70 11.20 6.43
C THR A 98 13.10 10.87 5.91
N ARG A 99 13.31 9.61 5.55
CA ARG A 99 14.47 9.11 4.79
C ARG A 99 13.98 8.49 3.48
N ARG A 100 14.63 8.89 2.40
CA ARG A 100 14.42 8.30 1.07
C ARG A 100 15.67 7.50 0.73
N VAL A 101 15.53 6.19 0.58
CA VAL A 101 16.66 5.26 0.36
C VAL A 101 16.55 4.57 -0.99
N GLU A 102 17.65 4.15 -1.55
CA GLU A 102 17.65 3.27 -2.73
C GLU A 102 17.08 1.90 -2.34
N PHE A 103 16.70 1.09 -3.34
CA PHE A 103 16.21 -0.26 -3.13
C PHE A 103 17.39 -1.18 -2.75
N ASP A 104 17.90 -0.97 -1.53
CA ASP A 104 19.08 -1.62 -0.99
C ASP A 104 18.89 -1.92 0.50
N LEU A 105 19.27 -3.13 0.92
CA LEU A 105 19.10 -3.61 2.29
C LEU A 105 19.92 -2.80 3.30
N ALA A 106 21.19 -2.56 3.00
CA ALA A 106 22.09 -1.88 3.93
C ALA A 106 21.69 -0.41 4.11
N ALA A 107 21.32 0.27 3.03
CA ALA A 107 20.82 1.63 3.06
C ALA A 107 19.54 1.74 3.90
N GLN A 108 18.63 0.76 3.79
CA GLN A 108 17.39 0.78 4.56
C GLN A 108 17.64 0.55 6.05
N LEU A 109 18.48 -0.42 6.41
CA LEU A 109 18.86 -0.66 7.82
C LEU A 109 19.54 0.56 8.44
N ALA A 110 20.49 1.18 7.74
CA ALA A 110 21.15 2.39 8.20
C ALA A 110 20.16 3.55 8.44
N ALA A 111 19.22 3.76 7.53
CA ALA A 111 18.20 4.80 7.68
C ALA A 111 17.26 4.55 8.87
N ILE A 112 16.95 3.28 9.18
CA ILE A 112 16.16 2.92 10.37
C ILE A 112 16.97 3.24 11.64
N ASP A 113 18.26 2.87 11.68
CA ASP A 113 19.12 3.10 12.83
C ASP A 113 19.33 4.60 13.10
N GLU A 114 19.56 5.42 12.05
CA GLU A 114 19.60 6.89 12.17
C GLU A 114 18.33 7.46 12.81
N LEU A 115 17.15 6.99 12.38
CA LEU A 115 15.88 7.46 12.93
C LEU A 115 15.70 7.03 14.39
N LEU A 116 16.21 5.85 14.78
CA LEU A 116 16.22 5.40 16.16
C LEU A 116 17.09 6.31 17.05
N ASP A 117 18.27 6.71 16.56
CA ASP A 117 19.16 7.63 17.27
C ASP A 117 18.52 9.02 17.44
N GLU A 118 17.66 9.43 16.50
CA GLU A 118 16.86 10.65 16.61
C GLU A 118 15.65 10.52 17.56
N GLY A 119 15.39 9.35 18.11
CA GLY A 119 14.37 9.10 19.12
C GLY A 119 12.96 9.08 18.58
N ILE A 120 12.70 8.31 17.52
CA ILE A 120 11.35 8.11 17.00
C ILE A 120 10.48 7.29 17.96
N HIS A 121 9.17 7.53 17.92
CA HIS A 121 8.16 6.84 18.70
C HIS A 121 7.32 5.86 17.88
N GLY A 122 7.47 5.87 16.56
CA GLY A 122 6.83 4.97 15.61
C GLY A 122 7.50 5.05 14.25
N LEU A 123 7.37 4.00 13.45
CA LEU A 123 8.00 3.89 12.13
C LEU A 123 6.95 3.57 11.05
N LEU A 124 6.95 4.37 9.97
CA LEU A 124 6.30 4.07 8.70
C LEU A 124 7.38 3.58 7.75
N LEU A 125 7.23 2.40 7.20
CA LEU A 125 8.25 1.73 6.41
C LEU A 125 7.68 1.14 5.12
N ALA A 126 8.28 1.44 3.97
CA ALA A 126 8.15 0.63 2.77
C ALA A 126 9.28 -0.41 2.80
N PRO A 127 9.03 -1.67 3.26
CA PRO A 127 10.11 -2.57 3.58
C PRO A 127 10.77 -3.20 2.36
N TYR A 128 12.09 -3.35 2.39
CA TYR A 128 12.82 -4.29 1.56
C TYR A 128 12.52 -5.71 2.07
N ASN A 129 12.02 -6.58 1.19
CA ASN A 129 11.62 -7.93 1.59
C ASN A 129 12.83 -8.83 1.88
N HIS A 130 13.31 -8.80 3.13
CA HIS A 130 14.46 -9.56 3.59
C HIS A 130 14.32 -9.91 5.08
N PRO A 131 14.78 -11.12 5.53
CA PRO A 131 14.71 -11.52 6.93
C PRO A 131 15.32 -10.50 7.92
N ALA A 132 16.42 -9.84 7.56
CA ALA A 132 17.04 -8.83 8.43
C ALA A 132 16.12 -7.60 8.67
N ILE A 133 15.27 -7.24 7.70
CA ILE A 133 14.27 -6.17 7.91
C ILE A 133 13.12 -6.68 8.79
N GLN A 134 12.71 -7.95 8.64
CA GLN A 134 11.75 -8.57 9.55
C GLN A 134 12.26 -8.54 10.99
N GLU A 135 13.48 -9.01 11.23
CA GLU A 135 14.14 -9.01 12.54
C GLU A 135 14.22 -7.58 13.12
N LYS A 136 14.58 -6.60 12.29
CA LYS A 136 14.61 -5.18 12.70
C LYS A 136 13.23 -4.65 13.09
N ILE A 137 12.18 -4.99 12.35
CA ILE A 137 10.79 -4.64 12.69
C ILE A 137 10.40 -5.26 14.04
N ASP A 138 10.72 -6.54 14.24
CA ASP A 138 10.40 -7.27 15.48
C ASP A 138 11.12 -6.67 16.68
N GLU A 139 12.42 -6.33 16.53
CA GLU A 139 13.19 -5.59 17.54
C GLU A 139 12.53 -4.27 17.94
N LEU A 140 12.10 -3.48 16.95
CA LEU A 140 11.45 -2.19 17.19
C LEU A 140 10.15 -2.34 17.97
N VAL A 141 9.31 -3.29 17.57
CA VAL A 141 8.01 -3.55 18.23
C VAL A 141 8.25 -4.04 19.65
N ASP A 142 9.22 -4.93 19.90
CA ASP A 142 9.59 -5.41 21.25
C ASP A 142 10.11 -4.27 22.15
N ARG A 143 10.69 -3.22 21.56
CA ARG A 143 11.09 -1.97 22.25
C ARG A 143 9.94 -0.98 22.43
N GLY A 144 8.72 -1.33 22.00
CA GLY A 144 7.53 -0.47 22.12
C GLY A 144 7.40 0.59 21.01
N ILE A 145 8.15 0.45 19.92
CA ILE A 145 8.06 1.34 18.75
C ILE A 145 7.18 0.66 17.70
N PRO A 146 5.90 1.09 17.52
CA PRO A 146 5.00 0.50 16.53
C PRO A 146 5.51 0.74 15.13
N VAL A 147 5.34 -0.28 14.27
CA VAL A 147 5.70 -0.22 12.84
C VAL A 147 4.45 -0.41 11.99
N VAL A 148 4.24 0.48 11.03
CA VAL A 148 3.27 0.33 9.95
C VAL A 148 4.02 0.18 8.64
N THR A 149 3.73 -0.89 7.89
CA THR A 149 4.27 -1.05 6.55
C THR A 149 3.35 -0.41 5.50
N VAL A 150 3.94 0.14 4.44
CA VAL A 150 3.21 0.82 3.36
C VAL A 150 3.65 0.32 1.99
N ASN A 151 2.70 0.15 1.09
CA ASN A 151 2.84 -0.35 -0.27
C ASN A 151 3.33 -1.80 -0.34
N THR A 152 4.48 -2.14 0.18
CA THR A 152 4.99 -3.51 0.30
C THR A 152 4.94 -3.98 1.75
N ASP A 153 4.87 -5.30 1.96
CA ASP A 153 4.70 -5.92 3.27
C ASP A 153 5.77 -6.98 3.55
N ILE A 154 5.93 -7.34 4.82
CA ILE A 154 6.78 -8.46 5.27
C ILE A 154 5.94 -9.41 6.11
N PHE A 155 5.69 -10.59 5.58
CA PHE A 155 4.94 -11.61 6.29
C PHE A 155 5.71 -12.13 7.51
N GLY A 156 4.95 -12.42 8.58
CA GLY A 156 5.51 -12.97 9.81
C GLY A 156 6.20 -11.96 10.71
N SER A 157 6.31 -10.68 10.32
CA SER A 157 6.82 -9.63 11.20
C SER A 157 5.78 -9.21 12.24
N LYS A 158 6.26 -8.66 13.37
CA LYS A 158 5.42 -8.09 14.45
C LYS A 158 4.86 -6.70 14.11
N ARG A 159 4.92 -6.24 12.85
CA ARG A 159 4.37 -4.94 12.47
C ARG A 159 2.92 -4.80 12.92
N MET A 160 2.53 -3.60 13.30
CA MET A 160 1.19 -3.31 13.80
C MET A 160 0.13 -3.37 12.71
N ALA A 161 0.44 -2.85 11.52
CA ALA A 161 -0.47 -2.86 10.37
C ALA A 161 0.29 -2.73 9.05
N TYR A 162 -0.37 -3.19 8.00
CA TYR A 162 -0.02 -2.94 6.60
C TYR A 162 -1.06 -2.02 5.95
N VAL A 163 -0.61 -1.06 5.17
CA VAL A 163 -1.46 -0.23 4.30
C VAL A 163 -0.96 -0.32 2.87
N GLY A 164 -1.80 -0.82 1.97
CA GLY A 164 -1.43 -1.00 0.58
C GLY A 164 -2.56 -1.58 -0.24
N SER A 165 -2.22 -2.13 -1.40
CA SER A 165 -3.17 -2.80 -2.27
C SER A 165 -3.30 -4.29 -1.94
N ASP A 166 -4.45 -4.86 -2.24
CA ASP A 166 -4.59 -6.31 -2.40
C ASP A 166 -4.06 -6.70 -3.78
N TYR A 167 -2.84 -7.18 -3.84
CA TYR A 167 -2.15 -7.48 -5.11
C TYR A 167 -2.80 -8.64 -5.87
N ILE A 168 -3.33 -9.65 -5.17
CA ILE A 168 -4.09 -10.74 -5.79
C ILE A 168 -5.35 -10.18 -6.45
N CYS A 169 -6.10 -9.34 -5.74
CA CYS A 169 -7.28 -8.67 -6.28
C CYS A 169 -6.91 -7.79 -7.49
N GLY A 170 -5.76 -7.09 -7.44
CA GLY A 170 -5.25 -6.32 -8.56
C GLY A 170 -4.98 -7.18 -9.80
N GLY A 171 -4.34 -8.34 -9.63
CA GLY A 171 -4.14 -9.31 -10.72
C GLY A 171 -5.44 -9.85 -11.29
N ARG A 172 -6.41 -10.20 -10.42
CA ARG A 172 -7.76 -10.61 -10.84
C ARG A 172 -8.47 -9.53 -11.64
N THR A 173 -8.33 -8.27 -11.22
CA THR A 173 -8.88 -7.12 -11.93
C THR A 173 -8.26 -6.98 -13.32
N ALA A 174 -6.93 -7.17 -13.44
CA ALA A 174 -6.24 -7.14 -14.73
C ALA A 174 -6.75 -8.24 -15.67
N ALA A 175 -6.95 -9.48 -15.16
CA ALA A 175 -7.53 -10.58 -15.93
C ALA A 175 -8.93 -10.24 -16.46
N GLY A 176 -9.80 -9.69 -15.59
CA GLY A 176 -11.13 -9.27 -15.98
C GLY A 176 -11.13 -8.14 -17.03
N LEU A 177 -10.24 -7.15 -16.89
CA LEU A 177 -10.09 -6.08 -17.88
C LEU A 177 -9.62 -6.62 -19.24
N LEU A 178 -8.64 -7.51 -19.26
CA LEU A 178 -8.17 -8.16 -20.48
C LEU A 178 -9.31 -8.94 -21.16
N ALA A 179 -10.06 -9.72 -20.39
CA ALA A 179 -11.20 -10.48 -20.92
C ALA A 179 -12.32 -9.61 -21.49
N LEU A 180 -12.52 -8.40 -20.97
CA LEU A 180 -13.49 -7.43 -21.51
C LEU A 180 -13.02 -6.76 -22.81
N MET A 181 -11.71 -6.73 -23.07
CA MET A 181 -11.11 -6.01 -24.19
C MET A 181 -10.65 -6.91 -25.33
N THR A 182 -10.62 -8.23 -25.13
CA THR A 182 -10.17 -9.22 -26.12
C THR A 182 -11.31 -10.13 -26.52
N GLU A 183 -11.24 -10.66 -27.75
CA GLU A 183 -12.22 -11.58 -28.31
C GLU A 183 -11.51 -12.84 -28.83
N GLY A 184 -12.11 -14.02 -28.61
CA GLY A 184 -11.55 -15.28 -29.09
C GLY A 184 -10.30 -15.75 -28.34
N GLU A 185 -9.47 -16.52 -29.03
CA GLU A 185 -8.15 -16.95 -28.53
C GLU A 185 -7.22 -15.73 -28.49
N THR A 186 -6.54 -15.53 -27.37
CA THR A 186 -5.72 -14.34 -27.13
C THR A 186 -4.37 -14.74 -26.55
N GLU A 187 -3.29 -14.31 -27.15
CA GLU A 187 -1.92 -14.49 -26.65
C GLU A 187 -1.50 -13.28 -25.81
N LEU A 188 -1.23 -13.55 -24.53
CA LEU A 188 -0.88 -12.55 -23.53
C LEU A 188 0.62 -12.57 -23.21
N GLY A 189 1.30 -11.44 -23.40
CA GLY A 189 2.63 -11.21 -22.84
C GLY A 189 2.55 -10.52 -21.48
N ILE A 190 3.37 -10.94 -20.52
CA ILE A 190 3.48 -10.31 -19.20
C ILE A 190 4.88 -9.74 -19.03
N ILE A 191 4.95 -8.46 -18.64
CA ILE A 191 6.20 -7.78 -18.31
C ILE A 191 6.10 -7.33 -16.85
N THR A 192 7.08 -7.75 -16.06
CA THR A 192 7.12 -7.50 -14.61
C THR A 192 8.51 -7.04 -14.18
N GLY A 193 8.61 -6.40 -13.02
CA GLY A 193 9.90 -5.99 -12.47
C GLY A 193 10.75 -7.20 -12.07
N SER A 194 10.39 -7.85 -10.97
CA SER A 194 11.01 -9.10 -10.55
C SER A 194 10.00 -9.98 -9.81
N ARG A 195 10.02 -11.28 -10.09
CA ARG A 195 9.18 -12.26 -9.39
C ARG A 195 9.56 -12.44 -7.91
N ASN A 196 10.74 -11.99 -7.52
CA ASN A 196 11.17 -11.97 -6.12
C ASN A 196 10.53 -10.82 -5.31
N VAL A 197 9.91 -9.86 -5.98
CA VAL A 197 9.16 -8.77 -5.34
C VAL A 197 7.72 -9.22 -5.12
N LEU A 198 7.27 -9.23 -3.87
CA LEU A 198 5.97 -9.78 -3.46
C LEU A 198 4.80 -9.22 -4.27
N CYS A 199 4.73 -7.90 -4.45
CA CYS A 199 3.62 -7.28 -5.19
C CYS A 199 3.58 -7.73 -6.66
N HIS A 200 4.73 -7.97 -7.28
CA HIS A 200 4.81 -8.43 -8.66
C HIS A 200 4.34 -9.88 -8.79
N SER A 201 4.89 -10.77 -7.95
CA SER A 201 4.52 -12.20 -7.96
C SER A 201 3.04 -12.42 -7.62
N GLU A 202 2.49 -11.67 -6.65
CA GLU A 202 1.08 -11.77 -6.26
C GLU A 202 0.12 -11.25 -7.34
N ARG A 203 0.47 -10.18 -8.06
CA ARG A 203 -0.31 -9.70 -9.22
C ARG A 203 -0.35 -10.75 -10.32
N ILE A 204 0.81 -11.33 -10.66
CA ILE A 204 0.89 -12.39 -11.67
C ILE A 204 0.07 -13.59 -11.22
N ARG A 205 0.19 -14.02 -9.96
CA ARG A 205 -0.59 -15.13 -9.41
C ARG A 205 -2.10 -14.88 -9.52
N GLY A 206 -2.57 -13.71 -9.05
CA GLY A 206 -3.99 -13.35 -9.12
C GLY A 206 -4.53 -13.31 -10.56
N LEU A 207 -3.72 -12.83 -11.51
CA LEU A 207 -4.05 -12.85 -12.94
C LEU A 207 -4.11 -14.29 -13.45
N THR A 208 -3.06 -15.10 -13.27
CA THR A 208 -2.96 -16.46 -13.79
C THR A 208 -4.09 -17.34 -13.27
N GLU A 209 -4.31 -17.40 -11.94
CA GLU A 209 -5.39 -18.18 -11.33
C GLU A 209 -6.78 -17.79 -11.89
N THR A 210 -6.99 -16.50 -12.19
CA THR A 210 -8.27 -16.02 -12.74
C THR A 210 -8.42 -16.35 -14.21
N LEU A 211 -7.35 -16.26 -15.00
CA LEU A 211 -7.37 -16.66 -16.42
C LEU A 211 -7.69 -18.17 -16.52
N GLU A 212 -7.00 -19.00 -15.78
CA GLU A 212 -7.21 -20.46 -15.78
C GLU A 212 -8.64 -20.84 -15.36
N ALA A 213 -9.19 -20.18 -14.33
CA ALA A 213 -10.50 -20.50 -13.79
C ALA A 213 -11.68 -19.95 -14.62
N SER A 214 -11.52 -18.78 -15.24
CA SER A 214 -12.65 -18.01 -15.77
C SER A 214 -12.50 -17.57 -17.24
N TYR A 215 -11.28 -17.49 -17.75
CA TYR A 215 -10.99 -16.96 -19.08
C TYR A 215 -10.00 -17.85 -19.86
N PRO A 216 -10.28 -19.14 -20.06
CA PRO A 216 -9.34 -20.12 -20.62
C PRO A 216 -8.91 -19.85 -22.06
N ARG A 217 -9.51 -18.87 -22.74
CA ARG A 217 -9.11 -18.44 -24.10
C ARG A 217 -7.97 -17.43 -24.11
N ILE A 218 -7.53 -16.94 -22.92
CA ILE A 218 -6.41 -16.04 -22.81
C ILE A 218 -5.21 -16.85 -22.32
N HIS A 219 -4.24 -17.03 -23.19
CA HIS A 219 -3.06 -17.86 -22.94
C HIS A 219 -1.85 -16.98 -22.64
N ILE A 220 -1.13 -17.29 -21.56
CA ILE A 220 0.13 -16.60 -21.24
C ILE A 220 1.23 -17.17 -22.14
N ALA A 221 1.64 -16.38 -23.14
CA ALA A 221 2.71 -16.75 -24.05
C ALA A 221 4.10 -16.66 -23.39
N GLU A 222 4.34 -15.58 -22.63
CA GLU A 222 5.65 -15.36 -21.98
C GLU A 222 5.54 -14.41 -20.80
N ILE A 223 6.43 -14.60 -19.80
CA ILE A 223 6.57 -13.70 -18.64
C ILE A 223 8.04 -13.24 -18.60
N LEU A 224 8.27 -11.94 -18.76
CA LEU A 224 9.58 -11.31 -18.81
C LEU A 224 9.82 -10.38 -17.62
N GLU A 225 11.02 -10.43 -17.06
CA GLU A 225 11.45 -9.56 -15.95
C GLU A 225 12.29 -8.40 -16.48
N ASN A 226 11.84 -7.16 -16.24
CA ASN A 226 12.50 -5.92 -16.71
C ASN A 226 13.19 -5.14 -15.58
N HIS A 227 13.24 -5.68 -14.38
CA HIS A 227 13.85 -5.10 -13.18
C HIS A 227 13.43 -3.63 -12.91
N ASP A 228 12.18 -3.27 -13.27
CA ASP A 228 11.61 -1.92 -13.20
C ASP A 228 12.38 -0.87 -14.04
N ASP A 229 13.20 -1.31 -15.01
CA ASP A 229 14.00 -0.45 -15.88
C ASP A 229 13.30 -0.20 -17.22
N GLU A 230 13.24 1.07 -17.64
CA GLU A 230 12.54 1.48 -18.85
C GLU A 230 13.26 1.02 -20.14
N PHE A 231 14.60 0.99 -20.15
CA PHE A 231 15.38 0.56 -21.30
C PHE A 231 15.30 -0.96 -21.50
N GLU A 232 15.37 -1.69 -20.40
CA GLU A 232 15.20 -3.15 -20.39
C GLU A 232 13.78 -3.52 -20.83
N SER A 233 12.78 -2.83 -20.31
CA SER A 233 11.37 -2.99 -20.71
C SER A 233 11.18 -2.75 -22.21
N TYR A 234 11.78 -1.70 -22.76
CA TYR A 234 11.77 -1.44 -24.20
C TYR A 234 12.38 -2.62 -25.00
N ALA A 235 13.56 -3.07 -24.60
CA ALA A 235 14.28 -4.13 -25.30
C ALA A 235 13.51 -5.45 -25.28
N LEU A 236 13.00 -5.85 -24.10
CA LEU A 236 12.23 -7.07 -23.89
C LEU A 236 10.87 -7.03 -24.62
N THR A 237 10.15 -5.92 -24.56
CA THR A 237 8.88 -5.78 -25.28
C THR A 237 9.09 -5.87 -26.78
N ARG A 238 10.13 -5.22 -27.32
CA ARG A 238 10.49 -5.31 -28.73
C ARG A 238 10.86 -6.73 -29.14
N GLN A 239 11.59 -7.45 -28.29
CA GLN A 239 11.94 -8.85 -28.53
C GLN A 239 10.70 -9.73 -28.52
N LEU A 240 9.84 -9.61 -27.51
CA LEU A 240 8.60 -10.35 -27.34
C LEU A 240 7.72 -10.22 -28.60
N LEU A 241 7.47 -8.99 -29.06
CA LEU A 241 6.63 -8.71 -30.23
C LEU A 241 7.21 -9.26 -31.55
N ARG A 242 8.54 -9.39 -31.66
CA ARG A 242 9.20 -10.00 -32.83
C ARG A 242 9.11 -11.52 -32.82
N GLN A 243 9.32 -12.13 -31.65
CA GLN A 243 9.33 -13.59 -31.50
C GLN A 243 7.91 -14.18 -31.50
N ASN A 244 6.94 -13.41 -31.00
CA ASN A 244 5.55 -13.81 -30.88
C ASN A 244 4.64 -12.86 -31.71
N PRO A 245 4.48 -13.12 -33.02
CA PRO A 245 3.68 -12.24 -33.88
C PRO A 245 2.18 -12.24 -33.54
N HIS A 246 1.73 -13.17 -32.73
CA HIS A 246 0.32 -13.33 -32.32
C HIS A 246 0.00 -12.75 -30.94
N ILE A 247 0.90 -11.96 -30.33
CA ILE A 247 0.56 -11.26 -29.08
C ILE A 247 -0.54 -10.24 -29.33
N ASP A 248 -1.69 -10.45 -28.72
CA ASP A 248 -2.87 -9.59 -28.81
C ASP A 248 -3.06 -8.72 -27.57
N ALA A 249 -2.44 -9.12 -26.45
CA ALA A 249 -2.54 -8.41 -25.19
C ALA A 249 -1.20 -8.37 -24.45
N LEU A 250 -1.01 -7.29 -23.65
CA LEU A 250 0.13 -7.13 -22.76
C LEU A 250 -0.33 -6.69 -21.38
N PHE A 251 0.29 -7.27 -20.36
CA PHE A 251 0.12 -6.87 -18.97
C PHE A 251 1.46 -6.42 -18.38
N PHE A 252 1.52 -5.14 -17.99
CA PHE A 252 2.66 -4.62 -17.24
C PHE A 252 2.32 -4.68 -15.74
N ALA A 253 2.89 -5.64 -15.04
CA ALA A 253 2.64 -5.88 -13.63
C ALA A 253 3.45 -4.98 -12.69
N ALA A 254 4.40 -4.19 -13.23
CA ALA A 254 5.37 -3.39 -12.51
C ALA A 254 5.74 -2.10 -13.26
N ALA A 255 6.83 -1.41 -12.89
CA ALA A 255 7.36 -0.26 -13.63
C ALA A 255 8.00 -0.65 -14.98
N GLY A 256 8.53 0.33 -15.73
CA GLY A 256 9.03 0.13 -17.10
C GLY A 256 7.93 0.26 -18.16
N VAL A 257 6.77 0.75 -17.80
CA VAL A 257 5.60 0.87 -18.69
C VAL A 257 5.89 1.75 -19.90
N PHE A 258 6.56 2.88 -19.71
CA PHE A 258 6.85 3.83 -20.78
C PHE A 258 7.76 3.23 -21.85
N GLY A 259 8.84 2.55 -21.45
CA GLY A 259 9.75 1.87 -22.35
C GLY A 259 9.04 0.81 -23.19
N GLY A 260 8.23 -0.03 -22.54
CA GLY A 260 7.40 -1.03 -23.23
C GLY A 260 6.44 -0.40 -24.24
N CYS A 261 5.73 0.66 -23.85
CA CYS A 261 4.82 1.40 -24.73
C CYS A 261 5.54 2.00 -25.96
N LYS A 262 6.77 2.49 -25.79
CA LYS A 262 7.59 2.99 -26.91
C LYS A 262 7.91 1.89 -27.90
N ALA A 263 8.31 0.71 -27.43
CA ALA A 263 8.56 -0.44 -28.31
C ALA A 263 7.31 -0.85 -29.09
N ILE A 264 6.13 -0.80 -28.44
CA ILE A 264 4.84 -1.11 -29.07
C ILE A 264 4.52 -0.08 -30.16
N GLN A 265 4.63 1.21 -29.88
CA GLN A 265 4.41 2.28 -30.87
C GLN A 265 5.31 2.12 -32.11
N GLU A 266 6.58 1.83 -31.91
CA GLU A 266 7.56 1.64 -33.00
C GLU A 266 7.29 0.35 -33.79
N SER A 267 6.68 -0.67 -33.20
CA SER A 267 6.31 -1.90 -33.90
C SER A 267 5.12 -1.74 -34.87
N GLY A 268 4.35 -0.66 -34.73
CA GLY A 268 3.10 -0.45 -35.46
C GLY A 268 1.97 -1.38 -35.04
N ARG A 269 2.11 -2.13 -33.95
CA ARG A 269 1.10 -3.03 -33.42
C ARG A 269 0.23 -2.33 -32.37
N HIS A 270 -0.96 -2.87 -32.13
CA HIS A 270 -1.93 -2.29 -31.21
C HIS A 270 -2.53 -3.36 -30.26
N PRO A 271 -1.69 -4.07 -29.46
CA PRO A 271 -2.20 -5.02 -28.49
C PRO A 271 -3.05 -4.30 -27.43
N LYS A 272 -3.95 -5.02 -26.76
CA LYS A 272 -4.65 -4.50 -25.59
C LYS A 272 -3.70 -4.46 -24.41
N ILE A 273 -3.58 -3.32 -23.74
CA ILE A 273 -2.60 -3.12 -22.67
C ILE A 273 -3.29 -2.78 -21.37
N VAL A 274 -3.04 -3.57 -20.34
CA VAL A 274 -3.38 -3.28 -18.95
C VAL A 274 -2.10 -3.08 -18.15
N THR A 275 -2.08 -2.06 -17.29
CA THR A 275 -0.93 -1.72 -16.45
C THR A 275 -1.38 -1.33 -15.05
N PHE A 276 -0.41 -1.04 -14.20
CA PHE A 276 -0.61 -0.45 -12.88
C PHE A 276 -0.10 0.99 -12.84
N ASP A 277 -0.64 1.73 -11.87
CA ASP A 277 -0.27 3.06 -11.45
C ASP A 277 -0.66 4.21 -12.40
N GLU A 278 -0.75 5.41 -11.82
CA GLU A 278 -1.10 6.66 -12.50
C GLU A 278 0.12 7.59 -12.62
N VAL A 279 1.33 7.01 -12.78
CA VAL A 279 2.52 7.86 -12.96
C VAL A 279 2.37 8.70 -14.25
N PRO A 280 2.97 9.90 -14.31
CA PRO A 280 2.74 10.84 -15.43
C PRO A 280 2.93 10.21 -16.82
N THR A 281 4.00 9.42 -17.00
CA THR A 281 4.29 8.74 -18.27
C THR A 281 3.25 7.68 -18.65
N THR A 282 2.68 6.97 -17.65
CA THR A 282 1.57 6.01 -17.86
C THR A 282 0.31 6.75 -18.30
N LEU A 283 -0.03 7.87 -17.63
CA LEU A 283 -1.20 8.68 -18.00
C LEU A 283 -1.06 9.28 -19.41
N ASP A 284 0.14 9.72 -19.80
CA ASP A 284 0.38 10.23 -21.15
C ASP A 284 0.16 9.14 -22.22
N MET A 285 0.62 7.90 -21.96
CA MET A 285 0.39 6.77 -22.86
C MET A 285 -1.07 6.33 -22.88
N LEU A 286 -1.77 6.45 -21.77
CA LEU A 286 -3.21 6.18 -21.67
C LEU A 286 -4.02 7.19 -22.50
N ARG A 287 -3.75 8.49 -22.35
CA ARG A 287 -4.36 9.58 -23.14
C ARG A 287 -4.06 9.48 -24.62
N ALA A 288 -2.87 9.03 -24.97
CA ALA A 288 -2.48 8.76 -26.36
C ALA A 288 -3.15 7.50 -26.95
N GLY A 289 -3.88 6.73 -26.15
CA GLY A 289 -4.57 5.51 -26.58
C GLY A 289 -3.65 4.31 -26.80
N VAL A 290 -2.41 4.36 -26.34
CA VAL A 290 -1.47 3.23 -26.36
C VAL A 290 -1.85 2.21 -25.29
N ILE A 291 -2.07 2.68 -24.04
CA ILE A 291 -2.58 1.87 -22.94
C ILE A 291 -4.10 1.84 -22.99
N SER A 292 -4.69 0.66 -22.81
CA SER A 292 -6.15 0.48 -22.78
C SER A 292 -6.75 0.81 -21.41
N ALA A 293 -6.09 0.39 -20.33
CA ALA A 293 -6.47 0.69 -18.95
C ALA A 293 -5.28 0.61 -17.99
N THR A 294 -5.31 1.42 -16.93
CA THR A 294 -4.39 1.26 -15.79
C THR A 294 -5.16 1.12 -14.49
N ILE A 295 -4.61 0.33 -13.59
CA ILE A 295 -5.17 0.06 -12.25
C ILE A 295 -4.42 0.92 -11.24
N SER A 296 -5.10 1.91 -10.70
CA SER A 296 -4.56 2.80 -9.69
C SER A 296 -4.63 2.18 -8.30
N GLN A 297 -3.58 2.35 -7.53
CA GLN A 297 -3.42 1.88 -6.16
C GLN A 297 -3.59 2.98 -5.11
N GLN A 298 -4.02 4.16 -5.48
CA GLN A 298 -4.22 5.32 -4.61
C GLN A 298 -3.01 5.61 -3.69
N PRO A 299 -1.80 5.88 -4.21
CA PRO A 299 -0.57 6.00 -3.43
C PRO A 299 -0.63 7.08 -2.35
N ARG A 300 -1.27 8.22 -2.62
CA ARG A 300 -1.48 9.30 -1.64
C ARG A 300 -2.32 8.83 -0.44
N LYS A 301 -3.34 8.00 -0.69
CA LYS A 301 -4.18 7.44 0.37
C LYS A 301 -3.41 6.39 1.19
N GLN A 302 -2.55 5.60 0.55
CA GLN A 302 -1.67 4.68 1.26
C GLN A 302 -0.77 5.44 2.25
N GLY A 303 -0.08 6.50 1.79
CA GLY A 303 0.77 7.33 2.63
C GLY A 303 0.03 8.00 3.79
N SER A 304 -1.10 8.66 3.50
CA SER A 304 -1.87 9.36 4.52
C SER A 304 -2.47 8.41 5.57
N ARG A 305 -3.03 7.26 5.13
CA ARG A 305 -3.63 6.28 6.05
C ARG A 305 -2.60 5.60 6.95
N SER A 306 -1.41 5.32 6.43
CA SER A 306 -0.32 4.74 7.22
C SER A 306 0.08 5.63 8.39
N LEU A 307 0.19 6.94 8.13
CA LEU A 307 0.52 7.91 9.17
C LEU A 307 -0.64 8.10 10.17
N ASP A 308 -1.89 8.05 9.71
CA ASP A 308 -3.08 8.07 10.57
C ASP A 308 -3.08 6.91 11.57
N LEU A 309 -2.80 5.69 11.13
CA LEU A 309 -2.76 4.50 11.99
C LEU A 309 -1.70 4.62 13.09
N LEU A 310 -0.51 5.11 12.76
CA LEU A 310 0.53 5.37 13.74
C LEU A 310 0.09 6.43 14.75
N PHE A 311 -0.49 7.53 14.27
CA PHE A 311 -1.00 8.59 15.13
C PHE A 311 -2.12 8.10 16.05
N GLU A 312 -3.10 7.37 15.52
CA GLU A 312 -4.21 6.79 16.29
C GLU A 312 -3.68 5.89 17.42
N TYR A 313 -2.71 5.02 17.11
CA TYR A 313 -2.09 4.13 18.08
C TYR A 313 -1.26 4.88 19.14
N LEU A 314 -0.37 5.77 18.73
CA LEU A 314 0.50 6.54 19.63
C LEU A 314 -0.31 7.43 20.60
N THR A 315 -1.53 7.80 20.21
CA THR A 315 -2.41 8.67 20.98
C THR A 315 -3.33 7.89 21.91
N SER A 316 -3.93 6.80 21.41
CA SER A 316 -4.95 6.02 22.14
C SER A 316 -4.38 4.77 22.82
N GLY A 317 -3.26 4.23 22.34
CA GLY A 317 -2.74 2.91 22.73
C GLY A 317 -3.56 1.74 22.18
N ALA A 318 -4.61 2.00 21.39
CA ALA A 318 -5.45 0.96 20.82
C ALA A 318 -4.90 0.51 19.45
N PRO A 319 -4.64 -0.80 19.25
CA PRO A 319 -4.21 -1.31 17.96
C PRO A 319 -5.32 -1.13 16.90
N PRO A 320 -4.98 -1.04 15.62
CA PRO A 320 -5.96 -0.94 14.55
C PRO A 320 -6.88 -2.16 14.53
N VAL A 321 -8.14 -1.95 14.13
CA VAL A 321 -9.16 -3.01 14.04
C VAL A 321 -8.76 -4.09 13.03
N GLN A 322 -8.04 -3.70 11.98
CA GLN A 322 -7.57 -4.59 10.94
C GLN A 322 -6.04 -4.49 10.82
N GLU A 323 -5.39 -5.63 10.75
CA GLU A 323 -3.95 -5.72 10.49
C GLU A 323 -3.61 -5.30 9.05
N LYS A 324 -4.46 -5.67 8.08
CA LYS A 324 -4.33 -5.29 6.67
C LYS A 324 -5.38 -4.24 6.32
N ASN A 325 -4.90 -3.06 5.94
CA ASN A 325 -5.72 -1.93 5.52
C ASN A 325 -5.57 -1.74 4.02
N PHE A 326 -6.38 -2.43 3.24
CA PHE A 326 -6.35 -2.32 1.80
C PHE A 326 -6.98 -1.03 1.31
N VAL A 327 -6.33 -0.37 0.37
CA VAL A 327 -6.92 0.70 -0.42
C VAL A 327 -7.65 0.10 -1.62
N GLU A 328 -8.73 0.74 -2.03
CA GLU A 328 -9.48 0.31 -3.21
C GLU A 328 -8.67 0.55 -4.49
N HIS A 329 -8.73 -0.39 -5.41
CA HIS A 329 -8.27 -0.17 -6.77
C HIS A 329 -9.26 0.72 -7.52
N SER A 330 -8.76 1.64 -8.33
CA SER A 330 -9.58 2.36 -9.30
C SER A 330 -9.05 2.13 -10.71
N ILE A 331 -9.97 1.92 -11.65
CA ILE A 331 -9.63 1.69 -13.05
C ILE A 331 -9.63 3.03 -13.77
N LYS A 332 -8.54 3.34 -14.46
CA LYS A 332 -8.42 4.49 -15.33
C LYS A 332 -8.36 4.04 -16.79
N ILE A 333 -9.11 4.73 -17.58
CA ILE A 333 -9.12 4.65 -19.04
C ILE A 333 -8.90 6.06 -19.59
N ARG A 334 -8.77 6.20 -20.88
CA ARG A 334 -8.52 7.48 -21.54
C ARG A 334 -9.49 8.58 -21.10
N GLU A 335 -10.76 8.24 -20.94
CA GLU A 335 -11.86 9.19 -20.69
C GLU A 335 -11.95 9.69 -19.24
N ASN A 336 -11.26 9.04 -18.31
CA ASN A 336 -11.27 9.43 -16.89
C ASN A 336 -9.86 9.65 -16.28
N SER A 337 -8.85 9.84 -17.17
CA SER A 337 -7.43 9.99 -16.81
C SER A 337 -6.96 11.46 -16.77
#